data_461b647be9443ebb1fb3ff42532cab53
#
_entry.id   461b647be9443ebb1fb3ff42532cab53
#
_cell.length_a   1.000
_cell.length_b   1.000
_cell.length_c   1.000
_cell.angle_alpha   90.00
_cell.angle_beta   90.00
_cell.angle_gamma   90.00
#
_symmetry.space_group_name_H-M   'P 1'
#
loop_
_entity.id
_entity.type
_entity.pdbx_description
1 polymer ?
#
loop_
_entity_poly.entity_id
_entity_poly.type
_entity_poly.pdbx_seq_one_letter_code
_entity_poly.pdbx_strand_id
1 'polypeptide(L)'
;MSMTTEAAAVPAGTLAEAPRDLPNVPADRQALGLVKPYLGMVAWPTVFFAIAIVAAFTTVTTLGAMHIIPLWLGLILNTFILYFDQTPLHEACHGNIAGKDSKMLWLNHLVGYVCGAILLHEYKAFRYMHLAHHRDTNNPDLDPDNWVAVEGPFKVLFRCLTIAFWYNQYFWKHIAFHAHIPGMRPLTIHIAVMYLILYGIALGLAVFGWWREVLALWIVPHILASALIIYFFAYLTHKPHEVHERYRDTNVFWVKGKILEPIVNWLYMFQNFHLIHHLFPRIPFYLYPNAFRSLKPVLEKERAHIYEYDFGR
;
A
#
# COMPACT_ATOMS: atom_id res chain seq x y z
N MET A 1 10.83 -39.30 -6.18
CA MET A 1 10.61 -38.94 -4.77
C MET A 1 10.43 -37.43 -4.74
N SER A 2 9.19 -36.98 -4.92
CA SER A 2 8.82 -35.57 -5.01
C SER A 2 8.52 -35.09 -3.60
N MET A 3 9.38 -34.23 -3.03
CA MET A 3 9.06 -33.50 -1.80
C MET A 3 8.26 -32.25 -2.20
N THR A 4 6.95 -32.36 -2.12
CA THR A 4 6.06 -31.19 -2.10
C THR A 4 6.19 -30.55 -0.71
N THR A 5 6.90 -29.42 -0.64
CA THR A 5 6.84 -28.54 0.53
C THR A 5 5.44 -27.92 0.58
N GLU A 6 4.60 -28.45 1.46
CA GLU A 6 3.34 -27.80 1.86
C GLU A 6 3.69 -26.45 2.48
N ALA A 7 3.42 -25.38 1.76
CA ALA A 7 3.42 -24.04 2.33
C ALA A 7 2.30 -23.98 3.38
N ALA A 8 2.68 -23.90 4.64
CA ALA A 8 1.75 -23.82 5.78
C ALA A 8 0.84 -22.58 5.61
N ALA A 9 -0.43 -22.81 5.29
CA ALA A 9 -1.43 -21.77 5.15
C ALA A 9 -1.70 -21.13 6.53
N VAL A 10 -1.59 -19.82 6.60
CA VAL A 10 -1.86 -19.04 7.82
C VAL A 10 -3.37 -19.06 8.11
N PRO A 11 -3.83 -19.48 9.31
CA PRO A 11 -5.25 -19.49 9.65
C PRO A 11 -5.87 -18.10 9.61
N ALA A 12 -7.07 -17.97 9.05
CA ALA A 12 -7.80 -16.70 8.88
C ALA A 12 -8.10 -15.93 10.18
N GLY A 13 -7.94 -16.54 11.35
CA GLY A 13 -8.03 -15.89 12.66
C GLY A 13 -6.82 -15.03 13.02
N THR A 14 -5.71 -15.13 12.27
CA THR A 14 -4.46 -14.39 12.49
C THR A 14 -4.29 -13.17 11.58
N LEU A 15 -5.36 -12.69 10.94
CA LEU A 15 -5.39 -11.39 10.27
C LEU A 15 -5.30 -10.18 11.22
N ALA A 16 -5.39 -10.40 12.55
CA ALA A 16 -4.73 -9.53 13.49
C ALA A 16 -3.23 -9.79 13.31
N GLU A 17 -2.44 -8.76 12.97
CA GLU A 17 -1.01 -8.83 13.17
C GLU A 17 -0.79 -9.31 14.60
N ALA A 18 -0.53 -10.62 14.78
CA ALA A 18 0.25 -11.00 15.93
C ALA A 18 1.51 -10.13 15.82
N PRO A 19 1.91 -9.39 16.88
CA PRO A 19 3.22 -8.78 16.87
C PRO A 19 4.12 -9.94 16.44
N ARG A 20 4.79 -9.82 15.27
CA ARG A 20 5.86 -10.76 14.95
C ARG A 20 6.70 -10.76 16.19
N ASP A 21 6.77 -11.89 16.89
CA ASP A 21 7.74 -12.03 17.95
C ASP A 21 9.04 -11.63 17.30
N LEU A 22 9.47 -10.38 17.59
CA LEU A 22 10.67 -9.83 16.98
C LEU A 22 11.74 -10.87 17.26
N PRO A 23 12.38 -11.44 16.26
CA PRO A 23 13.44 -12.40 16.50
C PRO A 23 14.35 -11.77 17.53
N ASN A 24 14.77 -12.50 18.51
CA ASN A 24 15.46 -12.03 19.71
C ASN A 24 16.86 -11.46 19.37
N VAL A 25 16.90 -10.66 18.32
CA VAL A 25 18.10 -10.03 17.75
C VAL A 25 18.36 -8.74 18.52
N PRO A 26 19.57 -8.53 19.03
CA PRO A 26 19.92 -7.31 19.77
C PRO A 26 19.59 -6.02 19.02
N ALA A 27 19.75 -6.01 17.69
CA ALA A 27 19.41 -4.87 16.83
C ALA A 27 17.91 -4.53 16.88
N ASP A 28 17.01 -5.53 16.83
CA ASP A 28 15.56 -5.31 16.88
C ASP A 28 15.10 -4.70 18.22
N ARG A 29 15.69 -5.13 19.33
CA ARG A 29 15.38 -4.56 20.65
C ARG A 29 15.85 -3.12 20.76
N GLN A 30 17.04 -2.80 20.25
CA GLN A 30 17.55 -1.43 20.22
C GLN A 30 16.67 -0.56 19.33
N ALA A 31 16.37 -1.01 18.12
CA ALA A 31 15.51 -0.33 17.17
C ALA A 31 14.11 -0.06 17.74
N LEU A 32 13.47 -1.07 18.35
CA LEU A 32 12.16 -0.91 18.99
C LEU A 32 12.19 0.13 20.12
N GLY A 33 13.25 0.18 20.91
CA GLY A 33 13.43 1.20 21.94
C GLY A 33 13.44 2.62 21.37
N LEU A 34 14.11 2.81 20.23
CA LEU A 34 14.21 4.12 19.54
C LEU A 34 12.90 4.56 18.88
N VAL A 35 12.09 3.65 18.36
CA VAL A 35 10.84 3.99 17.66
C VAL A 35 9.61 3.99 18.56
N LYS A 36 9.72 3.54 19.82
CA LYS A 36 8.60 3.50 20.75
C LYS A 36 7.80 4.81 20.87
N PRO A 37 8.42 6.02 20.80
CA PRO A 37 7.69 7.29 20.83
C PRO A 37 6.77 7.52 19.61
N TYR A 38 7.01 6.82 18.50
CA TYR A 38 6.26 6.97 17.26
C TYR A 38 5.12 5.96 17.10
N LEU A 39 4.95 5.05 18.06
CA LEU A 39 3.99 3.95 17.99
C LEU A 39 2.77 4.19 18.87
N GLY A 40 1.62 3.75 18.37
CA GLY A 40 0.41 3.55 19.18
C GLY A 40 -0.47 4.78 19.38
N MET A 41 -0.16 5.92 18.76
CA MET A 41 -1.06 7.06 18.70
C MET A 41 -2.18 6.86 17.69
N VAL A 42 -3.33 7.52 17.88
CA VAL A 42 -4.35 7.64 16.82
C VAL A 42 -3.82 8.58 15.75
N ALA A 43 -3.80 8.12 14.50
CA ALA A 43 -3.22 8.87 13.39
C ALA A 43 -4.20 9.89 12.78
N TRP A 44 -4.57 10.90 13.54
CA TRP A 44 -5.47 11.97 13.09
C TRP A 44 -5.04 12.65 11.78
N PRO A 45 -3.75 12.94 11.52
CA PRO A 45 -3.33 13.48 10.24
C PRO A 45 -3.72 12.58 9.06
N THR A 46 -3.64 11.25 9.21
CA THR A 46 -4.08 10.29 8.18
C THR A 46 -5.60 10.37 7.95
N VAL A 47 -6.39 10.54 9.02
CA VAL A 47 -7.85 10.68 8.91
C VAL A 47 -8.23 11.95 8.16
N PHE A 48 -7.63 13.10 8.52
CA PHE A 48 -7.88 14.36 7.82
C PHE A 48 -7.42 14.32 6.37
N PHE A 49 -6.31 13.63 6.09
CA PHE A 49 -5.83 13.43 4.74
C PHE A 49 -6.80 12.57 3.91
N ALA A 50 -7.33 11.48 4.47
CA ALA A 50 -8.36 10.66 3.83
C ALA A 50 -9.63 11.48 3.52
N ILE A 51 -10.10 12.30 4.46
CA ILE A 51 -11.25 13.19 4.24
C ILE A 51 -10.99 14.17 3.09
N ALA A 52 -9.80 14.77 3.05
CA ALA A 52 -9.42 15.70 1.97
C ALA A 52 -9.38 15.02 0.60
N ILE A 53 -8.83 13.79 0.54
CA ILE A 53 -8.79 12.98 -0.68
C ILE A 53 -10.20 12.63 -1.18
N VAL A 54 -11.07 12.15 -0.30
CA VAL A 54 -12.45 11.80 -0.64
C VAL A 54 -13.22 13.02 -1.13
N ALA A 55 -13.05 14.16 -0.45
CA ALA A 55 -13.66 15.42 -0.88
C ALA A 55 -13.14 15.86 -2.25
N ALA A 56 -11.82 15.80 -2.49
CA ALA A 56 -11.22 16.16 -3.76
C ALA A 56 -11.70 15.24 -4.89
N PHE A 57 -11.69 13.91 -4.68
CA PHE A 57 -12.17 12.93 -5.65
C PHE A 57 -13.64 13.17 -6.01
N THR A 58 -14.49 13.35 -5.00
CA THR A 58 -15.92 13.62 -5.20
C THR A 58 -16.12 14.92 -5.97
N THR A 59 -15.41 15.99 -5.60
CA THR A 59 -15.52 17.30 -6.26
C THR A 59 -15.10 17.20 -7.73
N VAL A 60 -13.90 16.67 -8.01
CA VAL A 60 -13.38 16.57 -9.39
C VAL A 60 -14.28 15.67 -10.24
N THR A 61 -14.72 14.53 -9.69
CA THR A 61 -15.62 13.62 -10.39
C THR A 61 -16.97 14.28 -10.69
N THR A 62 -17.56 15.00 -9.73
CA THR A 62 -18.82 15.74 -9.95
C THR A 62 -18.66 16.83 -11.00
N LEU A 63 -17.61 17.67 -10.90
CA LEU A 63 -17.35 18.73 -11.88
C LEU A 63 -17.12 18.18 -13.29
N GLY A 64 -16.41 17.06 -13.40
CA GLY A 64 -16.20 16.36 -14.67
C GLY A 64 -17.47 15.75 -15.23
N ALA A 65 -18.28 15.09 -14.40
CA ALA A 65 -19.55 14.49 -14.80
C ALA A 65 -20.58 15.56 -15.23
N MET A 66 -20.54 16.73 -14.61
CA MET A 66 -21.36 17.89 -15.01
C MET A 66 -20.78 18.66 -16.21
N HIS A 67 -19.66 18.22 -16.78
CA HIS A 67 -18.92 18.89 -17.87
C HIS A 67 -18.51 20.34 -17.57
N ILE A 68 -18.40 20.72 -16.28
CA ILE A 68 -17.87 22.01 -15.82
C ILE A 68 -16.37 22.08 -16.07
N ILE A 69 -15.67 20.96 -15.88
CA ILE A 69 -14.29 20.78 -16.32
C ILE A 69 -14.24 19.70 -17.42
N PRO A 70 -13.30 19.80 -18.37
CA PRO A 70 -13.17 18.78 -19.40
C PRO A 70 -12.73 17.43 -18.80
N LEU A 71 -13.22 16.32 -19.35
CA LEU A 71 -12.96 14.98 -18.84
C LEU A 71 -11.46 14.65 -18.77
N TRP A 72 -10.65 15.14 -19.71
CA TRP A 72 -9.19 14.91 -19.66
C TRP A 72 -8.53 15.56 -18.43
N LEU A 73 -9.02 16.74 -18.01
CA LEU A 73 -8.52 17.38 -16.77
C LEU A 73 -8.95 16.59 -15.54
N GLY A 74 -10.21 16.13 -15.51
CA GLY A 74 -10.71 15.24 -14.46
C GLY A 74 -9.90 13.94 -14.37
N LEU A 75 -9.53 13.35 -15.52
CA LEU A 75 -8.67 12.16 -15.59
C LEU A 75 -7.32 12.41 -14.92
N ILE A 76 -6.63 13.48 -15.28
CA ILE A 76 -5.32 13.82 -14.71
C ILE A 76 -5.44 14.06 -13.21
N LEU A 77 -6.38 14.88 -12.78
CA LEU A 77 -6.56 15.23 -11.37
C LEU A 77 -6.91 13.98 -10.54
N ASN A 78 -7.86 13.16 -10.99
CA ASN A 78 -8.23 11.94 -10.28
C ASN A 78 -7.10 10.91 -10.27
N THR A 79 -6.25 10.84 -11.29
CA THR A 79 -5.05 9.97 -11.25
C THR A 79 -4.16 10.32 -10.07
N PHE A 80 -3.86 11.60 -9.85
CA PHE A 80 -3.04 12.01 -8.71
C PHE A 80 -3.78 11.90 -7.37
N ILE A 81 -5.07 12.21 -7.33
CA ILE A 81 -5.90 12.04 -6.13
C ILE A 81 -5.90 10.56 -5.70
N LEU A 82 -6.10 9.63 -6.62
CA LEU A 82 -6.07 8.19 -6.34
C LEU A 82 -4.66 7.69 -6.01
N TYR A 83 -3.61 8.28 -6.59
CA TYR A 83 -2.24 7.99 -6.17
C TYR A 83 -2.01 8.34 -4.69
N PHE A 84 -2.52 9.49 -4.25
CA PHE A 84 -2.43 9.89 -2.84
C PHE A 84 -3.34 9.06 -1.91
N ASP A 85 -4.46 8.55 -2.41
CA ASP A 85 -5.41 7.72 -1.69
C ASP A 85 -4.83 6.39 -1.20
N GLN A 86 -3.79 5.90 -1.89
CA GLN A 86 -3.07 4.72 -1.46
C GLN A 86 -2.56 4.82 -0.02
N THR A 87 -2.14 6.01 0.42
CA THR A 87 -1.54 6.17 1.76
C THR A 87 -2.52 5.92 2.90
N PRO A 88 -3.71 6.55 2.98
CA PRO A 88 -4.66 6.22 4.04
C PRO A 88 -5.22 4.78 3.93
N LEU A 89 -5.38 4.23 2.73
CA LEU A 89 -5.74 2.83 2.55
C LEU A 89 -4.66 1.90 3.13
N HIS A 90 -3.42 2.16 2.82
CA HIS A 90 -2.25 1.42 3.29
C HIS A 90 -2.07 1.51 4.82
N GLU A 91 -2.22 2.69 5.42
CA GLU A 91 -2.23 2.88 6.87
C GLU A 91 -3.33 2.07 7.55
N ALA A 92 -4.53 2.02 6.93
CA ALA A 92 -5.64 1.21 7.42
C ALA A 92 -5.32 -0.30 7.39
N CYS A 93 -4.52 -0.77 6.43
CA CYS A 93 -4.09 -2.17 6.36
C CYS A 93 -3.26 -2.60 7.57
N HIS A 94 -2.46 -1.69 8.13
CA HIS A 94 -1.63 -1.95 9.31
C HIS A 94 -2.29 -1.62 10.66
N GLY A 95 -3.50 -1.07 10.63
CA GLY A 95 -4.20 -0.63 11.85
C GLY A 95 -3.64 0.67 12.46
N ASN A 96 -2.87 1.44 11.68
CA ASN A 96 -2.17 2.65 12.14
C ASN A 96 -3.14 3.74 12.58
N ILE A 97 -4.29 3.84 11.92
CA ILE A 97 -5.28 4.90 12.18
C ILE A 97 -5.81 4.79 13.60
N ALA A 98 -6.14 3.58 14.05
CA ALA A 98 -6.60 3.35 15.42
C ALA A 98 -5.47 3.41 16.45
N GLY A 99 -4.23 3.19 16.06
CA GLY A 99 -3.10 3.06 16.97
C GLY A 99 -3.30 1.89 17.94
N LYS A 100 -3.19 2.17 19.26
CA LYS A 100 -3.45 1.19 20.33
C LYS A 100 -4.88 1.26 20.86
N ASP A 101 -5.69 2.23 20.44
CA ASP A 101 -7.05 2.40 20.95
C ASP A 101 -8.01 1.50 20.19
N SER A 102 -8.40 0.38 20.82
CA SER A 102 -9.36 -0.56 20.23
C SER A 102 -10.75 0.07 19.97
N LYS A 103 -11.11 1.14 20.67
CA LYS A 103 -12.37 1.88 20.42
C LYS A 103 -12.34 2.62 19.09
N MET A 104 -11.16 2.88 18.52
CA MET A 104 -10.99 3.56 17.24
C MET A 104 -10.86 2.60 16.05
N LEU A 105 -10.94 1.28 16.24
CA LEU A 105 -10.85 0.30 15.16
C LEU A 105 -11.92 0.50 14.07
N TRP A 106 -13.11 0.96 14.44
CA TRP A 106 -14.17 1.28 13.46
C TRP A 106 -13.71 2.36 12.47
N LEU A 107 -12.97 3.38 12.93
CA LEU A 107 -12.45 4.47 12.09
C LEU A 107 -11.38 3.93 11.13
N ASN A 108 -10.53 3.03 11.62
CA ASN A 108 -9.54 2.35 10.78
C ASN A 108 -10.22 1.59 9.62
N HIS A 109 -11.27 0.82 9.92
CA HIS A 109 -12.01 0.10 8.90
C HIS A 109 -12.80 1.02 7.98
N LEU A 110 -13.41 2.08 8.51
CA LEU A 110 -14.12 3.07 7.70
C LEU A 110 -13.20 3.69 6.64
N VAL A 111 -12.03 4.19 7.06
CA VAL A 111 -11.04 4.76 6.13
C VAL A 111 -10.61 3.69 5.11
N GLY A 112 -10.29 2.48 5.57
CA GLY A 112 -9.89 1.39 4.66
C GLY A 112 -10.94 1.08 3.59
N TYR A 113 -12.22 0.98 3.96
CA TYR A 113 -13.29 0.70 2.99
C TYR A 113 -13.59 1.88 2.06
N VAL A 114 -13.59 3.12 2.57
CA VAL A 114 -13.88 4.30 1.75
C VAL A 114 -12.76 4.55 0.74
N CYS A 115 -11.50 4.56 1.19
CA CYS A 115 -10.34 4.73 0.31
C CYS A 115 -10.22 3.53 -0.67
N GLY A 116 -10.39 2.31 -0.18
CA GLY A 116 -10.41 1.13 -1.06
C GLY A 116 -11.50 1.18 -2.13
N ALA A 117 -12.68 1.73 -1.82
CA ALA A 117 -13.77 1.85 -2.79
C ALA A 117 -13.45 2.85 -3.90
N ILE A 118 -12.93 4.03 -3.58
CA ILE A 118 -12.60 5.04 -4.61
C ILE A 118 -11.41 4.60 -5.46
N LEU A 119 -10.43 3.89 -4.87
CA LEU A 119 -9.29 3.32 -5.59
C LEU A 119 -9.62 1.99 -6.30
N LEU A 120 -10.86 1.48 -6.23
CA LEU A 120 -11.28 0.18 -6.77
C LEU A 120 -10.44 -1.01 -6.26
N HIS A 121 -9.85 -0.86 -5.10
CA HIS A 121 -9.19 -1.94 -4.37
C HIS A 121 -10.08 -2.39 -3.21
N GLU A 122 -10.59 -3.61 -3.25
CA GLU A 122 -11.34 -4.11 -2.10
C GLU A 122 -10.41 -4.18 -0.87
N TYR A 123 -10.80 -3.49 0.22
CA TYR A 123 -9.95 -3.25 1.39
C TYR A 123 -9.37 -4.53 2.02
N LYS A 124 -10.19 -5.58 2.19
CA LYS A 124 -9.70 -6.83 2.81
C LYS A 124 -8.81 -7.63 1.87
N ALA A 125 -9.09 -7.61 0.56
CA ALA A 125 -8.23 -8.24 -0.42
C ALA A 125 -6.88 -7.53 -0.48
N PHE A 126 -6.89 -6.20 -0.58
CA PHE A 126 -5.67 -5.40 -0.57
C PHE A 126 -4.87 -5.61 0.71
N ARG A 127 -5.54 -5.55 1.87
CA ARG A 127 -4.90 -5.81 3.16
C ARG A 127 -4.24 -7.20 3.22
N TYR A 128 -4.91 -8.23 2.72
CA TYR A 128 -4.36 -9.58 2.71
C TYR A 128 -3.11 -9.67 1.85
N MET A 129 -3.15 -9.14 0.62
CA MET A 129 -2.01 -9.16 -0.28
C MET A 129 -0.84 -8.34 0.27
N HIS A 130 -1.12 -7.18 0.82
CA HIS A 130 -0.10 -6.31 1.39
C HIS A 130 0.59 -6.93 2.62
N LEU A 131 -0.16 -7.62 3.49
CA LEU A 131 0.43 -8.36 4.61
C LEU A 131 1.20 -9.61 4.15
N ALA A 132 0.80 -10.26 3.04
CA ALA A 132 1.57 -11.33 2.42
C ALA A 132 2.89 -10.79 1.86
N HIS A 133 2.86 -9.62 1.19
CA HIS A 133 4.07 -8.92 0.74
C HIS A 133 5.04 -8.64 1.90
N HIS A 134 4.59 -8.09 3.02
CA HIS A 134 5.44 -7.87 4.20
C HIS A 134 6.02 -9.15 4.80
N ARG A 135 5.28 -10.25 4.75
CA ARG A 135 5.73 -11.54 5.27
C ARG A 135 6.79 -12.18 4.38
N ASP A 136 6.58 -12.09 3.07
CA ASP A 136 7.33 -12.83 2.05
C ASP A 136 8.07 -11.89 1.10
N THR A 137 8.47 -10.70 1.56
CA THR A 137 9.12 -9.63 0.78
C THR A 137 10.21 -10.16 -0.15
N ASN A 138 10.13 -9.79 -1.43
CA ASN A 138 11.02 -10.19 -2.52
C ASN A 138 10.99 -11.70 -2.87
N ASN A 139 10.13 -12.51 -2.25
CA ASN A 139 10.00 -13.91 -2.60
C ASN A 139 9.32 -14.06 -3.97
N PRO A 140 9.95 -14.69 -4.98
CA PRO A 140 9.39 -14.75 -6.35
C PRO A 140 8.07 -15.53 -6.44
N ASP A 141 7.79 -16.44 -5.52
CA ASP A 141 6.61 -17.31 -5.55
C ASP A 141 5.48 -16.83 -4.65
N LEU A 142 5.81 -16.12 -3.56
CA LEU A 142 4.89 -15.80 -2.47
C LEU A 142 4.61 -14.30 -2.31
N ASP A 143 5.49 -13.43 -2.81
CA ASP A 143 5.30 -11.99 -2.74
C ASP A 143 4.45 -11.50 -3.93
N PRO A 144 3.23 -10.97 -3.70
CA PRO A 144 2.41 -10.44 -4.79
C PRO A 144 3.07 -9.28 -5.54
N ASP A 145 3.94 -8.50 -4.88
CA ASP A 145 4.61 -7.34 -5.46
C ASP A 145 5.82 -7.74 -6.30
N ASN A 146 6.32 -8.97 -6.18
CA ASN A 146 7.40 -9.48 -7.02
C ASN A 146 7.03 -9.53 -8.52
N TRP A 147 5.77 -9.31 -8.86
CA TRP A 147 5.32 -9.12 -10.25
C TRP A 147 6.11 -8.05 -10.99
N VAL A 148 6.53 -6.97 -10.31
CA VAL A 148 7.30 -5.87 -10.92
C VAL A 148 8.80 -6.07 -10.85
N ALA A 149 9.30 -7.14 -10.25
CA ALA A 149 10.72 -7.51 -10.20
C ALA A 149 11.22 -7.97 -11.57
N VAL A 150 11.27 -7.06 -12.52
CA VAL A 150 11.70 -7.31 -13.90
C VAL A 150 12.64 -6.21 -14.38
N GLU A 151 13.49 -6.54 -15.36
CA GLU A 151 14.40 -5.58 -15.98
C GLU A 151 13.83 -5.05 -17.30
N GLY A 152 14.24 -3.83 -17.61
CA GLY A 152 13.93 -3.13 -18.86
C GLY A 152 12.66 -2.29 -18.78
N PRO A 153 12.72 -1.05 -19.33
CA PRO A 153 11.68 -0.03 -19.11
C PRO A 153 10.30 -0.44 -19.63
N PHE A 154 10.24 -1.12 -20.77
CA PHE A 154 8.98 -1.58 -21.36
C PHE A 154 8.32 -2.69 -20.54
N LYS A 155 9.11 -3.63 -20.00
CA LYS A 155 8.57 -4.69 -19.14
C LYS A 155 8.05 -4.11 -17.83
N VAL A 156 8.81 -3.21 -17.22
CA VAL A 156 8.40 -2.51 -16.00
C VAL A 156 7.10 -1.74 -16.23
N LEU A 157 7.03 -0.94 -17.29
CA LEU A 157 5.80 -0.20 -17.62
C LEU A 157 4.60 -1.14 -17.81
N PHE A 158 4.77 -2.23 -18.57
CA PHE A 158 3.72 -3.23 -18.78
C PHE A 158 3.25 -3.85 -17.46
N ARG A 159 4.19 -4.25 -16.59
CA ARG A 159 3.88 -4.84 -15.30
C ARG A 159 3.19 -3.85 -14.37
N CYS A 160 3.60 -2.60 -14.36
CA CYS A 160 2.93 -1.54 -13.61
C CYS A 160 1.49 -1.31 -14.10
N LEU A 161 1.26 -1.19 -15.40
CA LEU A 161 -0.07 -0.98 -15.97
C LEU A 161 -1.02 -2.18 -15.78
N THR A 162 -0.48 -3.39 -15.59
CA THR A 162 -1.26 -4.62 -15.41
C THR A 162 -1.37 -5.07 -13.96
N ILE A 163 -0.89 -4.29 -13.00
CA ILE A 163 -0.84 -4.68 -11.59
C ILE A 163 -2.22 -4.99 -11.00
N ALA A 164 -3.24 -4.21 -11.32
CA ALA A 164 -4.59 -4.44 -10.83
C ALA A 164 -5.15 -5.81 -11.30
N PHE A 165 -4.86 -6.18 -12.54
CA PHE A 165 -5.21 -7.51 -13.07
C PHE A 165 -4.42 -8.61 -12.36
N TRP A 166 -3.11 -8.43 -12.17
CA TRP A 166 -2.27 -9.37 -11.47
C TRP A 166 -2.71 -9.60 -10.02
N TYR A 167 -3.01 -8.55 -9.28
CA TYR A 167 -3.49 -8.66 -7.90
C TYR A 167 -4.80 -9.44 -7.80
N ASN A 168 -5.74 -9.22 -8.72
CA ASN A 168 -6.95 -10.04 -8.77
C ASN A 168 -6.62 -11.52 -9.06
N GLN A 169 -5.75 -11.79 -10.04
CA GLN A 169 -5.33 -13.15 -10.37
C GLN A 169 -4.62 -13.82 -9.19
N TYR A 170 -3.70 -13.12 -8.54
CA TYR A 170 -3.00 -13.60 -7.35
C TYR A 170 -3.97 -13.93 -6.22
N PHE A 171 -4.90 -13.01 -5.92
CA PHE A 171 -5.92 -13.22 -4.90
C PHE A 171 -6.73 -14.49 -5.14
N TRP A 172 -7.28 -14.64 -6.33
CA TRP A 172 -8.10 -15.82 -6.65
C TRP A 172 -7.30 -17.11 -6.64
N LYS A 173 -6.08 -17.09 -7.12
CA LYS A 173 -5.19 -18.26 -7.14
C LYS A 173 -4.77 -18.70 -5.74
N HIS A 174 -4.38 -17.75 -4.88
CA HIS A 174 -3.77 -18.06 -3.59
C HIS A 174 -4.75 -18.05 -2.42
N ILE A 175 -5.88 -17.37 -2.53
CA ILE A 175 -6.85 -17.21 -1.42
C ILE A 175 -8.11 -18.01 -1.66
N ALA A 176 -8.73 -17.88 -2.82
CA ALA A 176 -9.96 -18.61 -3.13
C ALA A 176 -9.74 -20.13 -3.13
N PHE A 177 -8.57 -20.58 -3.58
CA PHE A 177 -8.17 -21.99 -3.50
C PHE A 177 -8.07 -22.52 -2.07
N HIS A 178 -7.86 -21.67 -1.09
CA HIS A 178 -7.76 -22.02 0.32
C HIS A 178 -9.09 -21.87 1.08
N ALA A 179 -10.23 -21.78 0.37
CA ALA A 179 -11.55 -21.65 0.97
C ALA A 179 -11.96 -22.85 1.89
N HIS A 180 -11.21 -23.96 1.83
CA HIS A 180 -11.36 -25.08 2.76
C HIS A 180 -10.78 -24.81 4.16
N ILE A 181 -9.93 -23.77 4.30
CA ILE A 181 -9.38 -23.38 5.61
C ILE A 181 -10.45 -22.64 6.40
N PRO A 182 -10.66 -22.96 7.70
CA PRO A 182 -11.62 -22.27 8.54
C PRO A 182 -11.44 -20.75 8.51
N GLY A 183 -12.53 -20.01 8.29
CA GLY A 183 -12.52 -18.56 8.21
C GLY A 183 -12.17 -17.95 6.83
N MET A 184 -11.56 -18.70 5.90
CA MET A 184 -11.24 -18.20 4.56
C MET A 184 -12.48 -18.08 3.66
N ARG A 185 -13.41 -19.04 3.76
CA ARG A 185 -14.64 -19.01 2.96
C ARG A 185 -15.49 -17.76 3.18
N PRO A 186 -15.81 -17.34 4.41
CA PRO A 186 -16.53 -16.09 4.65
C PRO A 186 -15.77 -14.85 4.12
N LEU A 187 -14.44 -14.82 4.27
CA LEU A 187 -13.61 -13.74 3.74
C LEU A 187 -13.68 -13.68 2.22
N THR A 188 -13.53 -14.81 1.53
CA THR A 188 -13.61 -14.90 0.08
C THR A 188 -14.96 -14.46 -0.45
N ILE A 189 -16.07 -14.89 0.19
CA ILE A 189 -17.43 -14.46 -0.16
C ILE A 189 -17.59 -12.96 0.03
N HIS A 190 -17.13 -12.41 1.16
CA HIS A 190 -17.18 -10.98 1.42
C HIS A 190 -16.45 -10.18 0.31
N ILE A 191 -15.24 -10.57 -0.03
CA ILE A 191 -14.44 -9.89 -1.05
C ILE A 191 -15.11 -9.99 -2.44
N ALA A 192 -15.63 -11.16 -2.80
CA ALA A 192 -16.37 -11.35 -4.04
C ALA A 192 -17.61 -10.45 -4.13
N VAL A 193 -18.39 -10.36 -3.05
CA VAL A 193 -19.57 -9.48 -2.97
C VAL A 193 -19.18 -8.02 -3.08
N MET A 194 -18.12 -7.59 -2.39
CA MET A 194 -17.65 -6.21 -2.46
C MET A 194 -17.13 -5.83 -3.85
N TYR A 195 -16.39 -6.69 -4.52
CA TYR A 195 -16.00 -6.47 -5.92
C TYR A 195 -17.21 -6.42 -6.86
N LEU A 196 -18.18 -7.32 -6.67
CA LEU A 196 -19.42 -7.29 -7.45
C LEU A 196 -20.17 -5.97 -7.28
N ILE A 197 -20.22 -5.42 -6.06
CA ILE A 197 -20.82 -4.11 -5.79
C ILE A 197 -20.02 -2.99 -6.49
N LEU A 198 -18.71 -2.92 -6.30
CA LEU A 198 -17.87 -1.86 -6.84
C LEU A 198 -17.89 -1.83 -8.37
N TYR A 199 -17.61 -2.97 -9.00
CA TYR A 199 -17.63 -3.06 -10.47
C TYR A 199 -19.06 -3.03 -11.02
N GLY A 200 -20.04 -3.53 -10.26
CA GLY A 200 -21.46 -3.44 -10.61
C GLY A 200 -21.97 -1.99 -10.66
N ILE A 201 -21.52 -1.14 -9.72
CA ILE A 201 -21.80 0.31 -9.77
C ILE A 201 -21.19 0.94 -11.02
N ALA A 202 -19.91 0.69 -11.29
CA ALA A 202 -19.23 1.23 -12.46
C ALA A 202 -19.90 0.77 -13.77
N LEU A 203 -20.22 -0.51 -13.89
CA LEU A 203 -20.91 -1.07 -15.05
C LEU A 203 -22.34 -0.51 -15.18
N GLY A 204 -23.08 -0.41 -14.08
CA GLY A 204 -24.42 0.16 -14.07
C GLY A 204 -24.42 1.60 -14.59
N LEU A 205 -23.56 2.44 -14.06
CA LEU A 205 -23.40 3.81 -14.54
C LEU A 205 -23.05 3.85 -16.04
N ALA A 206 -22.16 2.99 -16.50
CA ALA A 206 -21.76 2.91 -17.90
C ALA A 206 -22.94 2.50 -18.81
N VAL A 207 -23.76 1.53 -18.40
CA VAL A 207 -24.95 1.06 -19.12
C VAL A 207 -26.03 2.15 -19.17
N PHE A 208 -26.17 2.97 -18.11
CA PHE A 208 -27.08 4.13 -18.09
C PHE A 208 -26.57 5.33 -18.88
N GLY A 209 -25.49 5.21 -19.64
CA GLY A 209 -25.00 6.24 -20.58
C GLY A 209 -23.81 7.04 -20.08
N TRP A 210 -23.32 6.83 -18.83
CA TRP A 210 -22.20 7.54 -18.24
C TRP A 210 -20.84 6.86 -18.49
N TRP A 211 -20.73 6.05 -19.55
CA TRP A 211 -19.53 5.26 -19.79
C TRP A 211 -18.27 6.09 -20.01
N ARG A 212 -18.40 7.30 -20.63
CA ARG A 212 -17.25 8.20 -20.85
C ARG A 212 -16.73 8.76 -19.53
N GLU A 213 -17.64 9.19 -18.68
CA GLU A 213 -17.36 9.74 -17.35
C GLU A 213 -16.78 8.65 -16.44
N VAL A 214 -17.36 7.46 -16.44
CA VAL A 214 -16.84 6.31 -15.69
C VAL A 214 -15.41 5.96 -16.12
N LEU A 215 -15.16 5.87 -17.42
CA LEU A 215 -13.82 5.61 -17.94
C LEU A 215 -12.84 6.74 -17.60
N ALA A 216 -13.20 7.99 -17.88
CA ALA A 216 -12.29 9.12 -17.74
C ALA A 216 -12.08 9.56 -16.30
N LEU A 217 -13.08 9.42 -15.42
CA LEU A 217 -13.02 9.95 -14.06
C LEU A 217 -12.73 8.89 -12.99
N TRP A 218 -12.81 7.58 -13.34
CA TRP A 218 -12.62 6.52 -12.36
C TRP A 218 -11.73 5.37 -12.85
N ILE A 219 -12.09 4.69 -13.94
CA ILE A 219 -11.40 3.46 -14.37
C ILE A 219 -9.97 3.74 -14.85
N VAL A 220 -9.80 4.70 -15.80
CA VAL A 220 -8.46 5.03 -16.32
C VAL A 220 -7.59 5.67 -15.24
N PRO A 221 -8.09 6.64 -14.43
CA PRO A 221 -7.37 7.14 -13.28
C PRO A 221 -6.90 6.05 -12.30
N HIS A 222 -7.77 5.06 -12.00
CA HIS A 222 -7.40 3.90 -11.16
C HIS A 222 -6.21 3.13 -11.75
N ILE A 223 -6.24 2.80 -13.05
CA ILE A 223 -5.16 2.06 -13.70
C ILE A 223 -3.85 2.85 -13.64
N LEU A 224 -3.89 4.14 -13.98
CA LEU A 224 -2.72 5.00 -13.98
C LEU A 224 -2.18 5.24 -12.56
N ALA A 225 -3.05 5.48 -11.59
CA ALA A 225 -2.66 5.62 -10.19
C ALA A 225 -2.03 4.35 -9.65
N SER A 226 -2.63 3.17 -9.90
CA SER A 226 -2.08 1.88 -9.50
C SER A 226 -0.70 1.63 -10.14
N ALA A 227 -0.51 2.03 -11.40
CA ALA A 227 0.79 1.93 -12.06
C ALA A 227 1.85 2.82 -11.40
N LEU A 228 1.50 4.06 -11.03
CA LEU A 228 2.39 4.95 -10.30
C LEU A 228 2.70 4.41 -8.89
N ILE A 229 1.69 3.94 -8.18
CA ILE A 229 1.83 3.37 -6.84
C ILE A 229 2.84 2.21 -6.87
N ILE A 230 2.62 1.21 -7.72
CA ILE A 230 3.50 0.04 -7.74
C ILE A 230 4.91 0.37 -8.24
N TYR A 231 5.05 1.37 -9.13
CA TYR A 231 6.35 1.83 -9.57
C TYR A 231 7.15 2.49 -8.45
N PHE A 232 6.53 3.45 -7.73
CA PHE A 232 7.23 4.20 -6.68
C PHE A 232 7.36 3.42 -5.37
N PHE A 233 6.35 2.61 -4.99
CA PHE A 233 6.27 1.99 -3.66
C PHE A 233 6.73 0.53 -3.64
N ALA A 234 6.79 -0.14 -4.78
CA ALA A 234 7.32 -1.50 -4.86
C ALA A 234 8.56 -1.58 -5.76
N TYR A 235 8.46 -1.19 -7.05
CA TYR A 235 9.59 -1.37 -7.97
C TYR A 235 10.85 -0.61 -7.55
N LEU A 236 10.76 0.68 -7.21
CA LEU A 236 11.95 1.45 -6.83
C LEU A 236 12.46 1.11 -5.43
N THR A 237 11.56 0.93 -4.48
CA THR A 237 11.90 0.78 -3.07
C THR A 237 12.40 -0.61 -2.69
N HIS A 238 12.18 -1.61 -3.54
CA HIS A 238 12.61 -2.99 -3.34
C HIS A 238 13.82 -3.42 -4.17
N LYS A 239 14.37 -2.55 -5.02
CA LYS A 239 15.57 -2.90 -5.79
C LYS A 239 16.74 -3.31 -4.88
N PRO A 240 17.48 -4.39 -5.20
CA PRO A 240 17.45 -5.20 -6.45
C PRO A 240 16.38 -6.30 -6.51
N HIS A 241 15.43 -6.41 -5.56
CA HIS A 241 14.37 -7.43 -5.46
C HIS A 241 14.85 -8.86 -5.12
N GLU A 242 16.06 -9.00 -4.63
CA GLU A 242 16.70 -10.29 -4.38
C GLU A 242 17.02 -10.51 -2.91
N VAL A 243 16.94 -9.45 -2.10
CA VAL A 243 17.38 -9.47 -0.71
C VAL A 243 16.18 -9.75 0.20
N HIS A 244 16.36 -10.70 1.12
CA HIS A 244 15.32 -11.13 2.06
C HIS A 244 15.65 -10.79 3.53
N GLU A 245 16.86 -10.25 3.78
CA GLU A 245 17.26 -9.90 5.14
C GLU A 245 16.51 -8.68 5.63
N ARG A 246 15.96 -8.77 6.83
CA ARG A 246 15.06 -7.82 7.48
C ARG A 246 15.46 -6.34 7.39
N TYR A 247 16.76 -6.03 7.45
CA TYR A 247 17.26 -4.66 7.39
C TYR A 247 17.72 -4.24 5.98
N ARG A 248 17.54 -5.09 4.98
CA ARG A 248 18.07 -4.90 3.63
C ARG A 248 17.10 -5.29 2.52
N ASP A 249 15.90 -5.79 2.89
CA ASP A 249 14.85 -6.22 1.96
C ASP A 249 14.22 -5.06 1.17
N THR A 250 14.37 -3.84 1.68
CA THR A 250 13.92 -2.60 1.06
C THR A 250 14.91 -1.46 1.26
N ASN A 251 14.60 -0.28 0.68
CA ASN A 251 15.52 0.84 0.61
C ASN A 251 15.01 2.07 1.37
N VAL A 252 15.96 2.96 1.67
CA VAL A 252 15.70 4.35 2.01
C VAL A 252 16.32 5.25 0.95
N PHE A 253 15.52 6.16 0.36
CA PHE A 253 15.98 7.26 -0.48
C PHE A 253 15.86 8.56 0.30
N TRP A 254 16.95 9.03 0.87
CA TRP A 254 16.95 10.25 1.65
C TRP A 254 17.56 11.40 0.86
N VAL A 255 16.70 12.36 0.49
CA VAL A 255 17.11 13.61 -0.14
C VAL A 255 17.23 14.68 0.94
N LYS A 256 18.47 15.19 1.13
CA LYS A 256 18.74 16.24 2.12
C LYS A 256 18.39 17.61 1.53
N GLY A 257 17.89 18.49 2.37
CA GLY A 257 17.64 19.89 2.02
C GLY A 257 16.29 20.39 2.53
N LYS A 258 16.25 21.64 2.97
CA LYS A 258 15.05 22.26 3.59
C LYS A 258 13.84 22.29 2.65
N ILE A 259 14.06 22.36 1.34
CA ILE A 259 13.01 22.44 0.32
C ILE A 259 12.80 21.11 -0.35
N LEU A 260 13.88 20.43 -0.76
CA LEU A 260 13.77 19.19 -1.55
C LEU A 260 13.32 17.99 -0.71
N GLU A 261 13.76 17.87 0.55
CA GLU A 261 13.33 16.77 1.42
C GLU A 261 11.80 16.70 1.55
N PRO A 262 11.07 17.75 1.93
CA PRO A 262 9.61 17.69 2.01
C PRO A 262 8.94 17.44 0.65
N ILE A 263 9.45 17.98 -0.45
CA ILE A 263 8.91 17.74 -1.79
C ILE A 263 9.02 16.26 -2.16
N VAL A 264 10.19 15.65 -1.98
CA VAL A 264 10.42 14.24 -2.29
C VAL A 264 9.60 13.35 -1.36
N ASN A 265 9.52 13.67 -0.06
CA ASN A 265 8.70 12.92 0.88
C ASN A 265 7.22 12.90 0.46
N TRP A 266 6.66 14.03 0.04
CA TRP A 266 5.28 14.09 -0.45
C TRP A 266 5.11 13.43 -1.83
N LEU A 267 6.09 13.54 -2.74
CA LEU A 267 6.05 12.85 -4.03
C LEU A 267 6.00 11.33 -3.86
N TYR A 268 6.78 10.80 -2.93
CA TYR A 268 6.77 9.37 -2.59
C TYR A 268 5.72 9.01 -1.53
N MET A 269 4.91 9.93 -1.07
CA MET A 269 4.02 9.70 0.07
C MET A 269 4.76 9.08 1.27
N PHE A 270 5.98 9.57 1.50
CA PHE A 270 6.92 9.11 2.55
C PHE A 270 7.43 7.67 2.36
N GLN A 271 7.06 6.99 1.27
CA GLN A 271 7.56 5.65 0.96
C GLN A 271 9.01 5.66 0.45
N ASN A 272 9.62 6.81 0.27
CA ASN A 272 11.09 6.92 0.16
C ASN A 272 11.83 6.45 1.43
N PHE A 273 11.12 6.26 2.56
CA PHE A 273 11.58 5.59 3.78
C PHE A 273 11.00 4.17 3.91
N HIS A 274 10.89 3.43 2.83
CA HIS A 274 10.16 2.16 2.78
C HIS A 274 10.71 1.10 3.75
N LEU A 275 12.02 1.09 3.98
CA LEU A 275 12.64 0.23 4.99
C LEU A 275 12.12 0.51 6.40
N ILE A 276 11.84 1.78 6.74
CA ILE A 276 11.25 2.11 8.05
C ILE A 276 9.85 1.53 8.16
N HIS A 277 9.10 1.60 7.07
CA HIS A 277 7.78 1.00 6.97
C HIS A 277 7.84 -0.53 7.14
N HIS A 278 8.71 -1.24 6.42
CA HIS A 278 8.87 -2.69 6.55
C HIS A 278 9.33 -3.14 7.94
N LEU A 279 10.24 -2.39 8.56
CA LEU A 279 10.70 -2.70 9.91
C LEU A 279 9.62 -2.45 10.98
N PHE A 280 8.86 -1.36 10.85
CA PHE A 280 7.90 -0.89 11.84
C PHE A 280 6.62 -0.37 11.17
N PRO A 281 5.81 -1.24 10.55
CA PRO A 281 4.66 -0.84 9.74
C PRO A 281 3.57 -0.11 10.53
N ARG A 282 3.65 -0.12 11.86
CA ARG A 282 2.73 0.60 12.77
C ARG A 282 3.14 2.03 13.11
N ILE A 283 4.21 2.54 12.53
CA ILE A 283 4.53 3.96 12.58
C ILE A 283 3.68 4.69 11.52
N PRO A 284 2.92 5.73 11.86
CA PRO A 284 2.22 6.53 10.86
C PRO A 284 3.18 7.15 9.83
N PHE A 285 2.80 7.17 8.56
CA PHE A 285 3.65 7.54 7.43
C PHE A 285 4.38 8.89 7.60
N TYR A 286 3.70 9.89 8.13
CA TYR A 286 4.26 11.23 8.33
C TYR A 286 5.36 11.31 9.42
N LEU A 287 5.56 10.21 10.17
CA LEU A 287 6.63 10.07 11.16
C LEU A 287 7.84 9.29 10.66
N TYR A 288 7.81 8.72 9.46
CA TYR A 288 8.94 7.97 8.91
C TYR A 288 10.26 8.76 8.87
N PRO A 289 10.30 10.05 8.48
CA PRO A 289 11.55 10.80 8.52
C PRO A 289 12.16 10.93 9.93
N ASN A 290 11.30 11.09 10.95
CA ASN A 290 11.76 11.19 12.35
C ASN A 290 12.24 9.82 12.86
N ALA A 291 11.48 8.76 12.56
CA ALA A 291 11.85 7.40 12.92
C ALA A 291 13.18 6.99 12.23
N PHE A 292 13.35 7.33 10.95
CA PHE A 292 14.59 7.12 10.22
C PHE A 292 15.79 7.79 10.90
N ARG A 293 15.68 9.08 11.24
CA ARG A 293 16.77 9.79 11.93
C ARG A 293 17.14 9.14 13.26
N SER A 294 16.17 8.63 14.00
CA SER A 294 16.40 7.91 15.26
C SER A 294 17.04 6.53 15.02
N LEU A 295 16.66 5.84 13.96
CA LEU A 295 17.13 4.49 13.62
C LEU A 295 18.45 4.47 12.87
N LYS A 296 18.88 5.57 12.26
CA LYS A 296 20.03 5.63 11.35
C LYS A 296 21.28 4.91 11.87
N PRO A 297 21.70 5.08 13.16
CA PRO A 297 22.87 4.37 13.65
C PRO A 297 22.73 2.84 13.69
N VAL A 298 21.50 2.33 13.91
CA VAL A 298 21.20 0.89 13.86
C VAL A 298 21.21 0.40 12.41
N LEU A 299 20.56 1.15 11.51
CA LEU A 299 20.49 0.83 10.08
C LEU A 299 21.86 0.76 9.44
N GLU A 300 22.74 1.71 9.76
CA GLU A 300 24.13 1.72 9.27
C GLU A 300 24.92 0.50 9.77
N LYS A 301 24.76 0.13 11.05
CA LYS A 301 25.38 -1.06 11.64
C LYS A 301 24.89 -2.34 10.96
N GLU A 302 23.62 -2.44 10.64
CA GLU A 302 22.99 -3.58 9.96
C GLU A 302 23.20 -3.53 8.43
N ARG A 303 23.96 -2.56 7.92
CA ARG A 303 24.28 -2.37 6.49
C ARG A 303 23.05 -2.22 5.61
N ALA A 304 22.03 -1.52 6.13
CA ALA A 304 20.80 -1.21 5.39
C ALA A 304 21.10 -0.43 4.09
N HIS A 305 20.26 -0.62 3.10
CA HIS A 305 20.37 0.10 1.83
C HIS A 305 19.82 1.52 1.98
N ILE A 306 20.73 2.47 2.25
CA ILE A 306 20.40 3.90 2.42
C ILE A 306 21.08 4.67 1.28
N TYR A 307 20.28 5.24 0.39
CA TYR A 307 20.74 6.13 -0.68
C TYR A 307 20.55 7.58 -0.23
N GLU A 308 21.66 8.25 0.03
CA GLU A 308 21.67 9.65 0.46
C GLU A 308 21.99 10.56 -0.72
N TYR A 309 21.15 11.56 -0.95
CA TYR A 309 21.33 12.60 -1.97
C TYR A 309 21.40 13.95 -1.28
N ASP A 310 22.55 14.60 -1.32
CA ASP A 310 22.77 15.92 -0.76
C ASP A 310 22.90 16.97 -1.87
N PHE A 311 21.83 17.75 -2.07
CA PHE A 311 21.79 18.84 -3.03
C PHE A 311 22.02 20.21 -2.37
N GLY A 312 22.49 20.22 -1.11
CA GLY A 312 22.62 21.41 -0.25
C GLY A 312 24.02 22.05 -0.26
N ARG A 313 24.76 21.94 -1.37
CA ARG A 313 26.01 22.70 -1.58
C ARG A 313 25.83 23.77 -2.61
#